data_5e5bf61d507fedabda19224bbcec5903
#
_entry.id   5e5bf61d507fedabda19224bbcec5903
#
_cell.length_a   1.000
_cell.length_b   1.000
_cell.length_c   1.000
_cell.angle_alpha   90.00
_cell.angle_beta   90.00
_cell.angle_gamma   90.00
#
_symmetry.space_group_name_H-M   'P 1'
#
loop_
_entity.id
_entity.type
_entity.pdbx_description
1 polymer ?
#
loop_
_entity_poly.entity_id
_entity_poly.type
_entity_poly.pdbx_seq_one_letter_code
_entity_poly.pdbx_strand_id
1 'polypeptide(L)'
;MSIGKRLRFFRKKAQMTQKELGLLAGFSPLSAEVRIAQYESGERTPRYLLREKLASALGVASASLSVPNIENDRELMHLLFALEDHCRMTITENDYAFRLEIPNQEFTLQSIDLLSWKEKQAQLREGEITKEEYDNWRYNF
;
A
#
# COMPACT_ATOMS: atom_id res chain seq x y z
N MET A 1 4.21 -7.23 -3.99
CA MET A 1 3.06 -8.10 -3.61
C MET A 1 1.84 -7.76 -4.45
N SER A 2 1.26 -8.75 -5.15
CA SER A 2 0.00 -8.55 -5.90
C SER A 2 -1.17 -8.17 -4.98
N ILE A 3 -2.25 -7.62 -5.54
CA ILE A 3 -3.44 -7.23 -4.79
C ILE A 3 -4.03 -8.41 -3.97
N GLY A 4 -4.02 -9.63 -4.52
CA GLY A 4 -4.49 -10.83 -3.80
C GLY A 4 -3.62 -11.17 -2.60
N LYS A 5 -2.29 -11.11 -2.74
CA LYS A 5 -1.36 -11.32 -1.63
C LYS A 5 -1.51 -10.24 -0.55
N ARG A 6 -1.78 -8.97 -0.92
CA ARG A 6 -2.05 -7.88 0.02
C ARG A 6 -3.37 -8.09 0.76
N LEU A 7 -4.42 -8.47 0.03
CA LEU A 7 -5.71 -8.77 0.63
C LEU A 7 -5.59 -9.87 1.70
N ARG A 8 -4.90 -10.97 1.38
CA ARG A 8 -4.62 -12.05 2.32
C ARG A 8 -3.79 -11.58 3.52
N PHE A 9 -2.79 -10.73 3.29
CA PHE A 9 -1.95 -10.17 4.35
C PHE A 9 -2.79 -9.36 5.35
N PHE A 10 -3.58 -8.40 4.87
CA PHE A 10 -4.42 -7.55 5.74
C PHE A 10 -5.52 -8.35 6.44
N ARG A 11 -6.14 -9.31 5.75
CA ARG A 11 -7.12 -10.20 6.38
C ARG A 11 -6.53 -10.98 7.53
N LYS A 12 -5.34 -11.57 7.34
CA LYS A 12 -4.65 -12.30 8.42
C LYS A 12 -4.25 -11.37 9.57
N LYS A 13 -3.79 -10.15 9.27
CA LYS A 13 -3.47 -9.15 10.28
C LYS A 13 -4.71 -8.76 11.09
N ALA A 14 -5.87 -8.64 10.44
CA ALA A 14 -7.16 -8.41 11.09
C ALA A 14 -7.76 -9.67 11.75
N GLN A 15 -7.06 -10.81 11.72
CA GLN A 15 -7.50 -12.10 12.28
C GLN A 15 -8.84 -12.61 11.73
N MET A 16 -9.20 -12.21 10.52
CA MET A 16 -10.45 -12.60 9.88
C MET A 16 -10.31 -13.89 9.06
N THR A 17 -11.37 -14.69 9.00
CA THR A 17 -11.52 -15.75 7.99
C THR A 17 -11.90 -15.16 6.63
N GLN A 18 -11.71 -15.92 5.56
CA GLN A 18 -12.18 -15.52 4.21
C GLN A 18 -13.68 -15.28 4.19
N LYS A 19 -14.44 -16.11 4.90
CA LYS A 19 -15.90 -15.99 5.00
C LYS A 19 -16.30 -14.67 5.69
N GLU A 20 -15.72 -14.35 6.83
CA GLU A 20 -16.00 -13.11 7.56
C GLU A 20 -15.72 -11.87 6.71
N LEU A 21 -14.54 -11.81 6.09
CA LEU A 21 -14.20 -10.70 5.19
C LEU A 21 -15.20 -10.60 4.01
N GLY A 22 -15.60 -11.74 3.46
CA GLY A 22 -16.54 -11.78 2.35
C GLY A 22 -17.94 -11.28 2.75
N LEU A 23 -18.42 -11.64 3.94
CA LEU A 23 -19.67 -11.13 4.49
C LEU A 23 -19.64 -9.62 4.70
N LEU A 24 -18.56 -9.09 5.29
CA LEU A 24 -18.36 -7.65 5.48
C LEU A 24 -18.27 -6.89 4.15
N ALA A 25 -17.71 -7.51 3.12
CA ALA A 25 -17.66 -6.93 1.77
C ALA A 25 -19.03 -7.00 1.02
N GLY A 26 -20.04 -7.63 1.64
CA GLY A 26 -21.41 -7.69 1.11
C GLY A 26 -21.69 -8.92 0.23
N PHE A 27 -20.90 -9.99 0.29
CA PHE A 27 -21.22 -11.25 -0.38
C PHE A 27 -22.21 -12.07 0.44
N SER A 28 -22.98 -12.92 -0.25
CA SER A 28 -23.89 -13.86 0.41
C SER A 28 -23.10 -14.92 1.20
N PRO A 29 -23.66 -15.50 2.28
CA PRO A 29 -23.01 -16.54 3.06
C PRO A 29 -22.55 -17.75 2.25
N LEU A 30 -23.22 -18.05 1.14
CA LEU A 30 -22.89 -19.18 0.25
C LEU A 30 -21.68 -18.90 -0.66
N SER A 31 -21.38 -17.63 -0.94
CA SER A 31 -20.33 -17.24 -1.89
C SER A 31 -19.15 -16.50 -1.26
N ALA A 32 -19.29 -16.02 -0.04
CA ALA A 32 -18.34 -15.13 0.63
C ALA A 32 -16.93 -15.71 0.66
N GLU A 33 -16.76 -16.93 1.16
CA GLU A 33 -15.48 -17.60 1.28
C GLU A 33 -14.81 -17.83 -0.08
N VAL A 34 -15.57 -18.41 -1.02
CA VAL A 34 -15.06 -18.73 -2.37
C VAL A 34 -14.64 -17.46 -3.12
N ARG A 35 -15.42 -16.38 -2.99
CA ARG A 35 -15.09 -15.10 -3.62
C ARG A 35 -13.77 -14.52 -3.08
N ILE A 36 -13.59 -14.51 -1.78
CA ILE A 36 -12.34 -14.02 -1.18
C ILE A 36 -11.16 -14.92 -1.57
N ALA A 37 -11.34 -16.25 -1.55
CA ALA A 37 -10.30 -17.18 -2.01
C ALA A 37 -9.85 -16.90 -3.45
N GLN A 38 -10.79 -16.63 -4.36
CA GLN A 38 -10.50 -16.29 -5.76
C GLN A 38 -9.72 -14.97 -5.90
N TYR A 39 -10.02 -13.96 -5.06
CA TYR A 39 -9.25 -12.71 -5.05
C TYR A 39 -7.85 -12.89 -4.45
N GLU A 40 -7.72 -13.66 -3.38
CA GLU A 40 -6.44 -13.92 -2.73
C GLU A 40 -5.50 -14.76 -3.59
N SER A 41 -6.04 -15.70 -4.37
CA SER A 41 -5.26 -16.52 -5.32
C SER A 41 -4.84 -15.76 -6.58
N GLY A 42 -5.50 -14.63 -6.88
CA GLY A 42 -5.30 -13.88 -8.11
C GLY A 42 -6.11 -14.40 -9.30
N GLU A 43 -6.96 -15.42 -9.11
CA GLU A 43 -7.89 -15.91 -10.15
C GLU A 43 -8.83 -14.80 -10.62
N ARG A 44 -9.17 -13.89 -9.69
CA ARG A 44 -9.97 -12.69 -9.96
C ARG A 44 -9.33 -11.45 -9.34
N THR A 45 -9.57 -10.30 -9.99
CA THR A 45 -9.15 -9.00 -9.47
C THR A 45 -10.39 -8.22 -9.03
N PRO A 46 -10.45 -7.71 -7.78
CA PRO A 46 -11.58 -6.91 -7.32
C PRO A 46 -11.62 -5.57 -8.07
N ARG A 47 -12.80 -5.19 -8.59
CA ARG A 47 -13.03 -3.90 -9.20
C ARG A 47 -13.05 -2.80 -8.14
N TYR A 48 -12.96 -1.54 -8.58
CA TYR A 48 -12.83 -0.37 -7.72
C TYR A 48 -13.81 -0.38 -6.51
N LEU A 49 -15.12 -0.45 -6.74
CA LEU A 49 -16.12 -0.41 -5.65
C LEU A 49 -16.00 -1.56 -4.64
N LEU A 50 -15.62 -2.75 -5.12
CA LEU A 50 -15.39 -3.88 -4.23
C LEU A 50 -14.10 -3.70 -3.42
N ARG A 51 -13.08 -3.13 -4.03
CA ARG A 51 -11.82 -2.82 -3.36
C ARG A 51 -12.01 -1.84 -2.21
N GLU A 52 -12.84 -0.79 -2.42
CA GLU A 52 -13.25 0.13 -1.35
C GLU A 52 -13.93 -0.61 -0.17
N LYS A 53 -14.88 -1.51 -0.47
CA LYS A 53 -15.56 -2.30 0.56
C LYS A 53 -14.61 -3.22 1.32
N LEU A 54 -13.70 -3.89 0.60
CA LEU A 54 -12.67 -4.76 1.21
C LEU A 54 -11.71 -3.96 2.09
N ALA A 55 -11.24 -2.80 1.63
CA ALA A 55 -10.38 -1.92 2.40
C ALA A 55 -11.06 -1.42 3.67
N SER A 56 -12.31 -0.97 3.56
CA SER A 56 -13.13 -0.55 4.70
C SER A 56 -13.31 -1.68 5.72
N ALA A 57 -13.64 -2.89 5.25
CA ALA A 57 -13.78 -4.06 6.13
C ALA A 57 -12.48 -4.44 6.86
N LEU A 58 -11.34 -4.16 6.24
CA LEU A 58 -10.01 -4.43 6.79
C LEU A 58 -9.44 -3.28 7.62
N GLY A 59 -10.12 -2.11 7.67
CA GLY A 59 -9.64 -0.93 8.38
C GLY A 59 -8.37 -0.32 7.78
N VAL A 60 -8.23 -0.34 6.44
CA VAL A 60 -7.09 0.24 5.72
C VAL A 60 -7.55 1.15 4.58
N ALA A 61 -6.67 2.03 4.13
CA ALA A 61 -6.92 2.83 2.93
C ALA A 61 -6.98 1.93 1.68
N SER A 62 -7.89 2.22 0.75
CA SER A 62 -8.04 1.46 -0.50
C SER A 62 -6.76 1.48 -1.35
N ALA A 63 -6.00 2.58 -1.31
CA ALA A 63 -4.70 2.71 -1.95
C ALA A 63 -3.71 1.64 -1.48
N SER A 64 -3.77 1.22 -0.21
CA SER A 64 -2.91 0.16 0.34
C SER A 64 -3.12 -1.20 -0.33
N LEU A 65 -4.30 -1.46 -0.89
CA LEU A 65 -4.57 -2.67 -1.67
C LEU A 65 -4.07 -2.55 -3.12
N SER A 66 -3.85 -1.33 -3.62
CA SER A 66 -3.61 -1.02 -5.04
C SER A 66 -2.16 -0.72 -5.39
N VAL A 67 -1.23 -0.89 -4.45
CA VAL A 67 0.19 -0.65 -4.70
C VAL A 67 0.71 -1.58 -5.81
N PRO A 68 1.48 -1.06 -6.78
CA PRO A 68 2.08 -1.87 -7.83
C PRO A 68 2.86 -3.06 -7.28
N ASN A 69 2.77 -4.19 -7.98
CA ASN A 69 3.57 -5.35 -7.65
C ASN A 69 4.96 -5.18 -8.25
N ILE A 70 6.00 -5.19 -7.44
CA ILE A 70 7.39 -5.13 -7.89
C ILE A 70 7.99 -6.51 -7.59
N GLU A 71 8.25 -7.29 -8.62
CA GLU A 71 8.78 -8.66 -8.49
C GLU A 71 10.25 -8.75 -8.90
N ASN A 72 10.75 -7.77 -9.65
CA ASN A 72 12.13 -7.74 -10.13
C ASN A 72 12.64 -6.30 -10.32
N ASP A 73 13.95 -6.16 -10.52
CA ASP A 73 14.62 -4.85 -10.66
C ASP A 73 14.14 -4.06 -11.89
N ARG A 74 13.72 -4.74 -12.96
CA ARG A 74 13.20 -4.07 -14.16
C ARG A 74 11.88 -3.37 -13.87
N GLU A 75 10.97 -4.03 -13.15
CA GLU A 75 9.70 -3.43 -12.73
C GLU A 75 9.94 -2.27 -11.75
N LEU A 76 10.91 -2.41 -10.84
CA LEU A 76 11.35 -1.31 -9.97
C LEU A 76 11.82 -0.12 -10.79
N MET A 77 12.66 -0.34 -11.81
CA MET A 77 13.16 0.75 -12.67
C MET A 77 12.02 1.45 -13.41
N HIS A 78 11.05 0.71 -13.97
CA HIS A 78 9.89 1.32 -14.61
C HIS A 78 9.02 2.13 -13.65
N LEU A 79 8.90 1.70 -12.39
CA LEU A 79 8.22 2.50 -11.37
C LEU A 79 9.00 3.80 -11.07
N LEU A 80 10.32 3.73 -10.98
CA LEU A 80 11.16 4.93 -10.77
C LEU A 80 11.05 5.90 -11.96
N PHE A 81 11.03 5.42 -13.21
CA PHE A 81 10.77 6.26 -14.38
C PHE A 81 9.39 6.93 -14.34
N ALA A 82 8.36 6.18 -13.93
CA ALA A 82 7.02 6.78 -13.75
C ALA A 82 6.99 7.85 -12.65
N LEU A 83 7.79 7.71 -11.59
CA LEU A 83 7.96 8.74 -10.56
C LEU A 83 8.75 9.94 -11.10
N GLU A 84 9.79 9.74 -11.91
CA GLU A 84 10.50 10.81 -12.60
C GLU A 84 9.54 11.67 -13.42
N ASP A 85 8.70 11.03 -14.26
CA ASP A 85 7.69 11.70 -15.07
C ASP A 85 6.64 12.45 -14.23
N HIS A 86 6.22 11.84 -13.11
CA HIS A 86 5.13 12.36 -12.27
C HIS A 86 5.57 13.51 -11.38
N CYS A 87 6.71 13.37 -10.70
CA CYS A 87 7.17 14.31 -9.68
C CYS A 87 8.52 14.97 -9.99
N ARG A 88 9.03 14.82 -11.21
CA ARG A 88 10.32 15.36 -11.65
C ARG A 88 11.48 14.91 -10.75
N MET A 89 11.42 13.66 -10.29
CA MET A 89 12.45 13.06 -9.48
C MET A 89 13.77 13.03 -10.26
N THR A 90 14.86 13.32 -9.60
CA THR A 90 16.21 13.25 -10.15
C THR A 90 17.05 12.26 -9.36
N ILE A 91 18.11 11.75 -9.98
CA ILE A 91 19.07 10.88 -9.31
C ILE A 91 20.40 11.61 -9.21
N THR A 92 20.99 11.58 -8.01
CA THR A 92 22.35 12.06 -7.74
C THR A 92 23.16 10.96 -7.10
N GLU A 93 24.49 11.04 -7.22
CA GLU A 93 25.43 10.05 -6.73
C GLU A 93 26.49 10.72 -5.85
N ASN A 94 26.90 10.02 -4.80
CA ASN A 94 28.12 10.29 -4.07
C ASN A 94 28.90 8.99 -3.82
N ASP A 95 30.09 9.06 -3.21
CA ASP A 95 30.99 7.91 -3.00
C ASP A 95 30.37 6.71 -2.28
N TYR A 96 29.20 6.86 -1.66
CA TYR A 96 28.59 5.86 -0.79
C TYR A 96 27.17 5.46 -1.19
N ALA A 97 26.46 6.27 -2.01
CA ALA A 97 25.05 6.00 -2.31
C ALA A 97 24.51 6.80 -3.50
N PHE A 98 23.51 6.21 -4.19
CA PHE A 98 22.59 6.93 -5.04
C PHE A 98 21.50 7.59 -4.17
N ARG A 99 21.12 8.82 -4.52
CA ARG A 99 20.03 9.56 -3.89
C ARG A 99 18.99 9.90 -4.92
N LEU A 100 17.73 9.68 -4.53
CA LEU A 100 16.57 10.10 -5.32
C LEU A 100 16.05 11.40 -4.69
N GLU A 101 16.01 12.45 -5.49
CA GLU A 101 15.62 13.79 -5.04
C GLU A 101 14.31 14.17 -5.73
N ILE A 102 13.31 14.49 -4.93
CA ILE A 102 12.05 15.05 -5.40
C ILE A 102 12.10 16.54 -5.13
N PRO A 103 11.97 17.41 -6.15
CA PRO A 103 11.99 18.85 -5.97
C PRO A 103 10.93 19.29 -4.98
N ASN A 104 11.31 20.07 -3.98
CA ASN A 104 10.37 20.66 -3.04
C ASN A 104 9.62 21.80 -3.76
N GLN A 105 8.44 21.48 -4.26
CA GLN A 105 7.50 22.49 -4.77
C GLN A 105 6.70 23.02 -3.59
N GLU A 106 6.91 24.27 -3.23
CA GLU A 106 6.24 24.90 -2.09
C GLU A 106 4.73 24.67 -2.15
N PHE A 107 4.14 24.21 -1.04
CA PHE A 107 2.70 24.08 -0.80
C PHE A 107 1.88 23.15 -1.71
N THR A 108 2.46 22.11 -2.26
CA THR A 108 1.67 21.02 -2.87
C THR A 108 1.24 20.00 -1.81
N LEU A 109 0.09 19.31 -2.02
CA LEU A 109 -0.31 18.17 -1.18
C LEU A 109 0.82 17.13 -1.07
N GLN A 110 1.53 16.88 -2.16
CA GLN A 110 2.68 15.97 -2.19
C GLN A 110 3.81 16.40 -1.24
N SER A 111 4.10 17.70 -1.12
CA SER A 111 5.12 18.20 -0.19
C SER A 111 4.72 17.98 1.26
N ILE A 112 3.44 18.16 1.59
CA ILE A 112 2.88 17.90 2.93
C ILE A 112 2.97 16.41 3.26
N ASP A 113 2.62 15.55 2.32
CA ASP A 113 2.65 14.09 2.49
C ASP A 113 4.08 13.58 2.71
N LEU A 114 5.04 14.10 1.96
CA LEU A 114 6.46 13.77 2.12
C LEU A 114 7.03 14.26 3.46
N LEU A 115 6.62 15.44 3.93
CA LEU A 115 6.99 15.93 5.26
C LEU A 115 6.43 15.04 6.36
N SER A 116 5.15 14.67 6.29
CA SER A 116 4.51 13.76 7.23
C SER A 116 5.21 12.39 7.25
N TRP A 117 5.61 11.89 6.09
CA TRP A 117 6.37 10.65 6.01
C TRP A 117 7.76 10.76 6.63
N LYS A 118 8.48 11.85 6.36
CA LYS A 118 9.79 12.13 6.99
C LYS A 118 9.70 12.17 8.52
N GLU A 119 8.68 12.85 9.06
CA GLU A 119 8.44 12.92 10.50
C GLU A 119 8.16 11.53 11.09
N LYS A 120 7.30 10.73 10.47
CA LYS A 120 7.01 9.38 10.91
C LYS A 120 8.23 8.45 10.86
N GLN A 121 9.10 8.62 9.87
CA GLN A 121 10.37 7.89 9.83
C GLN A 121 11.33 8.32 10.95
N ALA A 122 11.38 9.61 11.29
CA ALA A 122 12.17 10.11 12.40
C ALA A 122 11.68 9.55 13.73
N GLN A 123 10.37 9.62 14.00
CA GLN A 123 9.75 9.06 15.21
C GLN A 123 10.04 7.57 15.37
N LEU A 124 9.99 6.79 14.29
CA LEU A 124 10.34 5.36 14.33
C LEU A 124 11.82 5.16 14.67
N ARG A 125 12.72 5.93 14.06
CA ARG A 125 14.17 5.83 14.29
C ARG A 125 14.56 6.22 15.71
N GLU A 126 13.89 7.20 16.29
CA GLU A 126 14.09 7.72 17.66
C GLU A 126 13.38 6.89 18.71
N GLY A 127 12.57 5.89 18.30
CA GLY A 127 11.84 5.01 19.19
C GLY A 127 10.60 5.62 19.83
N GLU A 128 10.14 6.77 19.33
CA GLU A 128 8.91 7.44 19.78
C GLU A 128 7.65 6.66 19.37
N ILE A 129 7.71 5.95 18.25
CA ILE A 129 6.65 5.06 17.79
C ILE A 129 7.23 3.67 17.47
N THR A 130 6.40 2.66 17.63
CA THR A 130 6.73 1.28 17.26
C THR A 130 6.65 1.06 15.75
N LYS A 131 7.28 -0.01 15.28
CA LYS A 131 7.15 -0.43 13.87
C LYS A 131 5.70 -0.72 13.49
N GLU A 132 4.90 -1.23 14.41
CA GLU A 132 3.48 -1.52 14.19
C GLU A 132 2.67 -0.23 14.01
N GLU A 133 2.89 0.78 14.85
CA GLU A 133 2.24 2.09 14.72
C GLU A 133 2.63 2.78 13.41
N TYR A 134 3.91 2.72 13.03
CA TYR A 134 4.39 3.23 11.76
C TYR A 134 3.71 2.53 10.56
N ASP A 135 3.62 1.20 10.57
CA ASP A 135 2.98 0.44 9.51
C ASP A 135 1.47 0.70 9.44
N ASN A 136 0.80 0.84 10.60
CA ASN A 136 -0.61 1.19 10.65
C ASN A 136 -0.87 2.60 10.07
N TRP A 137 -0.02 3.56 10.36
CA TRP A 137 -0.08 4.88 9.73
C TRP A 137 0.02 4.76 8.19
N ARG A 138 1.02 4.03 7.68
CA ARG A 138 1.21 3.82 6.22
C ARG A 138 0.04 3.13 5.54
N TYR A 139 -0.62 2.18 6.22
CA TYR A 139 -1.75 1.45 5.65
C TYR A 139 -3.04 2.27 5.59
N ASN A 140 -3.11 3.34 6.37
CA ASN A 140 -4.26 4.24 6.44
C ASN A 140 -4.02 5.62 5.78
N PHE A 141 -2.87 5.77 5.16
CA PHE A 141 -2.48 6.99 4.43
C PHE A 141 -3.23 7.19 3.11
#